data_aba115386660e0313ecf7867df20092d
#
_entry.id   aba115386660e0313ecf7867df20092d
#
_cell.length_a   1.000
_cell.length_b   1.000
_cell.length_c   1.000
_cell.angle_alpha   90.00
_cell.angle_beta   90.00
_cell.angle_gamma   90.00
#
_symmetry.space_group_name_H-M   'P 1'
#
loop_
_entity.id
_entity.type
_entity.pdbx_description
1 polymer ?
#
loop_
_entity_poly.entity_id
_entity_poly.type
_entity_poly.pdbx_seq_one_letter_code
_entity_poly.pdbx_strand_id
1 'polypeptide(L)' 'MKLIFQTRQAVDTANRQIALDMGCDENTPYWFDVTEEVDGRYSLPCPDNLANLKDYEIQDDEQL' A
#
# COMPACT_ATOMS: atom_id res chain seq x y z
N MET A 1 11.89 -1.27 -0.12
CA MET A 1 10.92 -1.72 -1.12
C MET A 1 9.54 -1.16 -0.79
N LYS A 2 8.83 -0.69 -1.79
CA LYS A 2 7.51 -0.14 -1.59
C LYS A 2 6.59 -0.54 -2.74
N LEU A 3 5.29 -0.43 -2.50
CA LEU A 3 4.28 -0.70 -3.53
C LEU A 3 3.83 0.62 -4.14
N ILE A 4 3.69 0.65 -5.45
CA ILE A 4 3.27 1.83 -6.19
C ILE A 4 1.92 1.56 -6.81
N PHE A 5 1.00 2.51 -6.66
CA PHE A 5 -0.36 2.42 -7.19
C PHE A 5 -0.63 3.61 -8.09
N GLN A 6 -1.38 3.38 -9.15
CA GLN A 6 -1.63 4.40 -10.16
C GLN A 6 -2.75 5.36 -9.75
N THR A 7 -3.66 4.93 -8.87
CA THR A 7 -4.80 5.74 -8.48
C THR A 7 -4.98 5.74 -6.98
N ARG A 8 -5.66 6.76 -6.47
CA ARG A 8 -5.99 6.84 -5.05
C ARG A 8 -6.88 5.68 -4.63
N GLN A 9 -7.83 5.32 -5.48
CA GLN A 9 -8.73 4.22 -5.16
C GLN A 9 -7.97 2.91 -4.99
N ALA A 10 -7.01 2.65 -5.86
CA ALA A 10 -6.22 1.42 -5.79
C ALA A 10 -5.41 1.36 -4.50
N VAL A 11 -4.78 2.46 -4.13
CA VAL A 11 -3.95 2.47 -2.92
C VAL A 11 -4.81 2.37 -1.67
N ASP A 12 -5.99 3.00 -1.66
CA ASP A 12 -6.87 2.91 -0.51
C ASP A 12 -7.39 1.49 -0.32
N THR A 13 -7.75 0.82 -1.42
CA THR A 13 -8.21 -0.56 -1.36
C THR A 13 -7.11 -1.47 -0.83
N ALA A 14 -5.88 -1.28 -1.31
CA ALA A 14 -4.76 -2.08 -0.85
C ALA A 14 -4.45 -1.84 0.62
N ASN A 15 -4.48 -0.58 1.04
CA ASN A 15 -4.21 -0.22 2.43
C ASN A 15 -5.23 -0.90 3.36
N ARG A 16 -6.49 -0.88 2.97
CA ARG A 16 -7.54 -1.53 3.73
C ARG A 16 -7.32 -3.04 3.81
N GLN A 17 -6.95 -3.65 2.69
CA GLN A 17 -6.72 -5.09 2.65
C GLN A 17 -5.53 -5.48 3.54
N ILE A 18 -4.48 -4.69 3.54
CA ILE A 18 -3.33 -4.94 4.41
C ILE A 18 -3.76 -4.89 5.88
N ALA A 19 -4.56 -3.89 6.24
CA ALA A 19 -5.03 -3.78 7.61
C ALA A 19 -5.85 -5.00 8.02
N LEU A 20 -6.73 -5.47 7.14
CA LEU A 20 -7.53 -6.65 7.43
C LEU A 20 -6.66 -7.89 7.57
N ASP A 21 -5.65 -8.03 6.73
CA ASP A 21 -4.74 -9.18 6.79
C ASP A 21 -3.94 -9.18 8.08
N MET A 22 -3.72 -8.02 8.66
CA MET A 22 -3.01 -7.90 9.93
C MET A 22 -3.92 -8.06 11.14
N GLY A 23 -5.20 -8.37 10.91
CA GLY A 23 -6.14 -8.59 12.00
C GLY A 23 -6.85 -7.35 12.50
N CYS A 24 -6.71 -6.23 11.80
CA CYS A 24 -7.43 -5.02 12.16
C CYS A 24 -8.84 -5.06 11.59
N ASP A 25 -9.79 -4.44 12.29
CA ASP A 25 -11.13 -4.34 11.76
C ASP A 25 -11.36 -2.95 11.17
N GLU A 26 -12.54 -2.73 10.64
CA GLU A 26 -12.87 -1.46 9.98
C GLU A 26 -12.82 -0.27 10.93
N ASN A 27 -12.96 -0.51 12.21
CA ASN A 27 -12.99 0.54 13.21
C ASN A 27 -11.63 0.82 13.82
N THR A 28 -10.63 0.00 13.47
CA THR A 28 -9.29 0.17 14.01
C THR A 28 -8.51 1.13 13.11
N PRO A 29 -8.02 2.23 13.65
CA PRO A 29 -7.29 3.21 12.85
C PRO A 29 -5.85 2.79 12.58
N TYR A 30 -5.62 1.53 12.32
CA TYR A 30 -4.28 1.00 12.09
C TYR A 30 -4.08 0.81 10.59
N TRP A 31 -3.70 1.88 9.93
CA TRP A 31 -3.50 1.90 8.47
C TRP A 31 -2.13 2.46 8.20
N PHE A 32 -1.52 2.01 7.13
CA PHE A 32 -0.25 2.58 6.71
C PHE A 32 -0.47 3.96 6.11
N ASP A 33 0.53 4.82 6.26
CA ASP A 33 0.48 6.13 5.66
C ASP A 33 0.68 6.02 4.16
N VAL A 34 -0.22 6.64 3.42
CA VAL A 34 -0.14 6.72 1.97
C VAL A 34 0.72 7.91 1.61
N THR A 35 1.72 7.69 0.75
CA THR A 35 2.57 8.76 0.25
C THR A 35 2.19 9.07 -1.19
N GLU A 36 1.95 10.34 -1.47
CA GLU A 36 1.69 10.79 -2.83
C GLU A 36 3.03 11.09 -3.48
N GLU A 37 3.32 10.40 -4.60
CA GLU A 37 4.57 10.58 -5.31
C GLU A 37 4.50 11.82 -6.20
N VAL A 38 5.67 12.30 -6.61
CA VAL A 38 5.73 13.55 -7.39
C VAL A 38 5.08 13.43 -8.75
N ASP A 39 4.95 12.22 -9.27
CA ASP A 39 4.33 11.98 -10.58
C ASP A 39 2.83 11.68 -10.50
N GLY A 40 2.24 11.86 -9.33
CA GLY A 40 0.81 11.65 -9.13
C GLY A 40 0.40 10.25 -8.75
N ARG A 41 1.36 9.35 -8.63
CA ARG A 41 1.08 8.00 -8.14
C ARG A 41 1.11 7.98 -6.61
N TYR A 42 0.77 6.84 -6.05
CA TYR A 42 0.70 6.69 -4.61
C TYR A 42 1.51 5.48 -4.18
N SER A 43 2.06 5.52 -2.98
CA SER A 43 2.89 4.41 -2.51
C SER A 43 2.53 4.03 -1.09
N LEU A 44 2.82 2.76 -0.77
CA LEU A 44 2.68 2.18 0.57
C LEU A 44 3.94 1.39 0.90
N PRO A 45 4.26 1.24 2.19
CA PRO A 45 5.30 0.29 2.58
C PRO A 45 4.93 -1.11 2.11
N CYS A 46 5.92 -1.88 1.68
CA CYS A 46 5.66 -3.23 1.19
C CYS A 46 5.39 -4.16 2.37
N PRO A 47 4.22 -4.81 2.40
CA PRO A 47 3.92 -5.78 3.45
C PRO A 47 4.57 -7.12 3.16
N ASP A 48 4.56 -8.01 4.15
CA ASP A 48 5.12 -9.34 3.98
C ASP A 48 4.25 -10.22 3.10
N ASN A 49 2.95 -10.01 3.11
CA ASN A 49 2.01 -10.84 2.37
C ASN A 49 1.33 -10.01 1.28
N LEU A 50 1.57 -10.37 0.03
CA LEU A 50 0.99 -9.69 -1.12
C LEU A 50 -0.14 -10.47 -1.78
N ALA A 51 -0.54 -11.60 -1.21
CA ALA A 51 -1.43 -12.54 -1.89
C ALA A 51 -2.79 -11.94 -2.22
N ASN A 52 -3.29 -11.02 -1.40
CA ASN A 52 -4.61 -10.44 -1.57
C ASN A 52 -4.57 -9.05 -2.20
N LEU A 53 -3.42 -8.62 -2.67
CA LEU A 53 -3.26 -7.30 -3.26
C LEU A 53 -3.23 -7.39 -4.78
N LYS A 54 -3.60 -6.30 -5.43
CA LYS A 54 -3.58 -6.21 -6.88
C LYS A 54 -3.38 -4.76 -7.30
N ASP A 55 -3.13 -4.55 -8.58
CA ASP A 55 -2.96 -3.22 -9.17
C ASP A 55 -1.77 -2.47 -8.57
N TYR A 56 -0.74 -3.21 -8.15
CA TYR A 56 0.44 -2.61 -7.58
C TYR A 56 1.66 -2.92 -8.43
N GLU A 57 2.69 -2.08 -8.26
CA GLU A 57 4.03 -2.34 -8.79
C GLU A 57 4.99 -2.31 -7.62
N ILE A 58 6.01 -3.14 -7.65
CA ILE A 58 7.01 -3.17 -6.60
C ILE A 58 8.16 -2.28 -7.04
N GLN A 59 8.52 -1.34 -6.20
CA GLN A 59 9.66 -0.48 -6.44
C GLN A 59 10.69 -0.69 -5.35
N ASP A 60 11.91 -1.01 -5.77
CA ASP A 60 13.02 -1.16 -4.85
C ASP A 60 13.61 0.23 -4.64
N ASP A 61 13.50 0.74 -3.42
CA ASP A 61 13.97 2.08 -3.10
C ASP A 61 15.33 2.04 -2.40
N GLU A 62 15.97 0.90 -2.37
CA GLU A 62 17.33 0.80 -1.86
C GLU A 62 18.29 1.32 -2.91
N GLN A 63 18.65 2.55 -2.79
CA GLN A 63 19.57 3.19 -3.72
C GLN A 63 20.93 3.36 -3.05
N LEU A 64 21.89 2.67 -3.54
CA LEU A 64 23.23 2.77 -3.01
C LEU A 64 24.22 3.13 -4.08
#